data_3fd57808964c16d06f565f655e28b4b4
#
_entry.id   3fd57808964c16d06f565f655e28b4b4
#
_cell.length_a   1.000
_cell.length_b   1.000
_cell.length_c   1.000
_cell.angle_alpha   90.00
_cell.angle_beta   90.00
_cell.angle_gamma   90.00
#
_symmetry.space_group_name_H-M   'P 1'
#
loop_
_entity.id
_entity.type
_entity.pdbx_description
1 polymer ?
#
loop_
_entity_poly.entity_id
_entity_poly.type
_entity_poly.pdbx_seq_one_letter_code
_entity_poly.pdbx_strand_id
1 'polypeptide(L)'
;MNEIWKDIPNYEGLYQASTKGRIRTVEGKTTSNALYAVRHWKSRILKGRGKGNTGYRVSLWKDGQVKDYLVARLVALTFIGNPPEGYTVNHKDGNRFNNSIENLEWLSLEDNIKHAFVTGLMPTQKQIAVVNNGVRYDFRSYAELDRFIKRRVGYTSGAIKKGRPIKDIQGNIYEII
;
A
#
# COMPACT_ATOMS: atom_id res chain seq x y z
N MET A 1 -17.75 15.31 6.51
CA MET A 1 -18.87 14.35 6.38
C MET A 1 -19.03 13.56 7.67
N ASN A 2 -20.29 13.21 8.01
CA ASN A 2 -20.56 12.31 9.13
C ASN A 2 -20.04 10.90 8.80
N GLU A 3 -19.56 10.18 9.81
CA GLU A 3 -19.08 8.81 9.65
C GLU A 3 -20.24 7.84 9.46
N ILE A 4 -20.24 7.10 8.36
CA ILE A 4 -21.25 6.10 8.03
C ILE A 4 -20.67 4.71 8.27
N TRP A 5 -21.45 3.81 8.89
CA TRP A 5 -21.11 2.43 9.15
C TRP A 5 -21.98 1.52 8.32
N LYS A 6 -21.38 0.52 7.65
CA LYS A 6 -22.09 -0.54 6.91
C LYS A 6 -21.53 -1.91 7.26
N ASP A 7 -22.37 -2.93 7.18
CA ASP A 7 -21.94 -4.32 7.38
C ASP A 7 -20.92 -4.73 6.33
N ILE A 8 -19.89 -5.46 6.77
CA ILE A 8 -18.87 -5.99 5.88
C ILE A 8 -19.45 -7.21 5.16
N PRO A 9 -19.36 -7.29 3.81
CA PRO A 9 -19.81 -8.44 3.04
C PRO A 9 -19.26 -9.76 3.59
N ASN A 10 -20.12 -10.76 3.73
CA ASN A 10 -19.90 -12.07 4.36
C ASN A 10 -19.67 -12.02 5.89
N TYR A 11 -19.81 -10.86 6.53
CA TYR A 11 -19.70 -10.66 7.98
C TYR A 11 -20.87 -9.82 8.52
N GLU A 12 -22.03 -9.87 7.85
CA GLU A 12 -23.25 -9.16 8.23
C GLU A 12 -23.65 -9.50 9.66
N GLY A 13 -24.05 -8.50 10.42
CA GLY A 13 -24.39 -8.65 11.84
C GLY A 13 -23.22 -8.98 12.77
N LEU A 14 -21.99 -9.14 12.26
CA LEU A 14 -20.81 -9.43 13.04
C LEU A 14 -19.82 -8.26 13.09
N TYR A 15 -19.57 -7.63 11.93
CA TYR A 15 -18.61 -6.55 11.80
C TYR A 15 -19.06 -5.50 10.79
N GLN A 16 -18.71 -4.26 11.07
CA GLN A 16 -18.95 -3.11 10.20
C GLN A 16 -17.67 -2.37 9.87
N ALA A 17 -17.62 -1.84 8.64
CA ALA A 17 -16.63 -0.87 8.21
C ALA A 17 -17.22 0.54 8.18
N SER A 18 -16.39 1.56 8.35
CA SER A 18 -16.81 2.96 8.27
C SER A 18 -16.19 3.70 7.09
N THR A 19 -16.82 4.78 6.68
CA THR A 19 -16.28 5.72 5.68
C THR A 19 -14.95 6.35 6.10
N LYS A 20 -14.65 6.38 7.41
CA LYS A 20 -13.37 6.86 7.96
C LYS A 20 -12.29 5.77 8.07
N GLY A 21 -12.50 4.59 7.48
CA GLY A 21 -11.49 3.52 7.49
C GLY A 21 -11.37 2.77 8.81
N ARG A 22 -12.40 2.74 9.63
CA ARG A 22 -12.43 2.02 10.91
C ARG A 22 -13.28 0.76 10.79
N ILE A 23 -12.93 -0.27 11.57
CA ILE A 23 -13.69 -1.54 11.66
C ILE A 23 -14.18 -1.68 13.10
N ARG A 24 -15.45 -2.12 13.26
CA ARG A 24 -16.03 -2.40 14.59
C ARG A 24 -16.78 -3.74 14.63
N THR A 25 -16.92 -4.29 15.81
CA THR A 25 -17.90 -5.35 16.09
C THR A 25 -19.29 -4.73 16.16
N VAL A 26 -20.30 -5.46 15.67
CA VAL A 26 -21.71 -5.07 15.85
C VAL A 26 -22.12 -5.38 17.29
N GLU A 27 -23.00 -4.56 17.85
CA GLU A 27 -23.59 -4.82 19.16
C GLU A 27 -24.49 -6.04 19.09
N GLY A 28 -24.50 -6.85 20.17
CA GLY A 28 -25.27 -8.08 20.19
C GLY A 28 -24.63 -9.26 19.45
N LYS A 29 -23.47 -9.07 18.80
CA LYS A 29 -22.69 -10.20 18.27
C LYS A 29 -22.52 -11.28 19.33
N THR A 30 -22.88 -12.51 19.01
CA THR A 30 -22.72 -13.66 19.87
C THR A 30 -21.63 -14.60 19.37
N THR A 31 -20.93 -15.24 20.25
CA THR A 31 -20.04 -16.39 19.97
C THR A 31 -20.30 -17.46 21.01
N SER A 32 -20.29 -18.71 20.62
CA SER A 32 -20.33 -19.85 21.51
C SER A 32 -19.02 -20.64 21.46
N ASN A 33 -18.64 -21.25 22.55
CA ASN A 33 -17.57 -22.24 22.62
C ASN A 33 -17.94 -23.35 23.60
N ALA A 34 -17.11 -24.39 23.68
CA ALA A 34 -17.36 -25.54 24.54
C ALA A 34 -17.47 -25.21 26.06
N LEU A 35 -16.87 -24.08 26.48
CA LEU A 35 -16.84 -23.65 27.90
C LEU A 35 -17.96 -22.65 28.22
N TYR A 36 -18.48 -21.89 27.23
CA TYR A 36 -19.52 -20.89 27.46
C TYR A 36 -20.61 -21.03 26.39
N ALA A 37 -21.83 -21.25 26.84
CA ALA A 37 -22.98 -21.46 25.95
C ALA A 37 -23.18 -20.32 24.94
N VAL A 38 -23.12 -19.06 25.38
CA VAL A 38 -23.21 -17.86 24.53
C VAL A 38 -22.41 -16.72 25.18
N ARG A 39 -21.57 -16.08 24.40
CA ARG A 39 -20.90 -14.84 24.79
C ARG A 39 -21.43 -13.68 23.97
N HIS A 40 -21.96 -12.67 24.64
CA HIS A 40 -22.40 -11.42 24.01
C HIS A 40 -21.25 -10.41 23.93
N TRP A 41 -21.08 -9.79 22.78
CA TRP A 41 -20.05 -8.78 22.57
C TRP A 41 -20.67 -7.39 22.49
N LYS A 42 -20.07 -6.42 23.18
CA LYS A 42 -20.39 -4.99 22.99
C LYS A 42 -19.76 -4.50 21.71
N SER A 43 -20.40 -3.51 21.08
CA SER A 43 -19.80 -2.81 19.93
C SER A 43 -18.46 -2.17 20.34
N ARG A 44 -17.42 -2.42 19.57
CA ARG A 44 -16.10 -1.80 19.80
C ARG A 44 -15.34 -1.65 18.50
N ILE A 45 -14.57 -0.57 18.37
CA ILE A 45 -13.64 -0.39 17.27
C ILE A 45 -12.46 -1.35 17.46
N LEU A 46 -12.12 -2.10 16.42
CA LEU A 46 -10.97 -2.99 16.41
C LEU A 46 -9.69 -2.18 16.22
N LYS A 47 -8.68 -2.46 17.06
CA LYS A 47 -7.34 -1.89 16.86
C LYS A 47 -6.68 -2.61 15.67
N GLY A 48 -6.38 -1.85 14.61
CA GLY A 48 -5.58 -2.36 13.50
C GLY A 48 -4.15 -2.65 13.96
N ARG A 49 -3.59 -3.76 13.47
CA ARG A 49 -2.17 -4.09 13.61
C ARG A 49 -1.47 -3.76 12.31
N GLY A 50 -0.38 -3.00 12.37
CA GLY A 50 0.41 -2.66 11.19
C GLY A 50 1.79 -2.18 11.59
N LYS A 51 2.81 -2.54 10.81
CA LYS A 51 4.19 -2.10 11.01
C LYS A 51 4.82 -1.79 9.65
N GLY A 52 5.55 -0.69 9.59
CA GLY A 52 6.20 -0.27 8.35
C GLY A 52 5.20 -0.08 7.20
N ASN A 53 5.48 -0.62 6.03
CA ASN A 53 4.67 -0.46 4.81
C ASN A 53 3.54 -1.48 4.64
N THR A 54 3.11 -2.19 5.69
CA THR A 54 2.13 -3.28 5.53
C THR A 54 0.67 -2.83 5.58
N GLY A 55 0.39 -1.57 6.00
CA GLY A 55 -0.96 -1.08 6.26
C GLY A 55 -1.61 -1.73 7.48
N TYR A 56 -2.80 -1.27 7.86
CA TYR A 56 -3.53 -1.84 9.00
C TYR A 56 -4.22 -3.15 8.62
N ARG A 57 -4.08 -4.15 9.50
CA ARG A 57 -4.78 -5.45 9.43
C ARG A 57 -5.62 -5.68 10.68
N VAL A 58 -6.74 -6.34 10.51
CA VAL A 58 -7.62 -6.80 11.59
C VAL A 58 -7.95 -8.28 11.42
N SER A 59 -8.10 -8.98 12.54
CA SER A 59 -8.56 -10.37 12.57
C SER A 59 -10.08 -10.38 12.76
N LEU A 60 -10.80 -10.98 11.84
CA LEU A 60 -12.24 -11.21 11.93
C LEU A 60 -12.50 -12.68 12.23
N TRP A 61 -13.41 -12.94 13.17
CA TRP A 61 -13.84 -14.28 13.55
C TRP A 61 -15.24 -14.55 13.01
N LYS A 62 -15.42 -15.69 12.36
CA LYS A 62 -16.71 -16.21 11.91
C LYS A 62 -16.63 -17.74 11.87
N ASP A 63 -17.69 -18.42 12.31
CA ASP A 63 -17.85 -19.89 12.23
C ASP A 63 -16.64 -20.69 12.74
N GLY A 64 -16.11 -20.30 13.90
CA GLY A 64 -14.95 -20.95 14.52
C GLY A 64 -13.60 -20.61 13.89
N GLN A 65 -13.58 -19.80 12.81
CA GLN A 65 -12.36 -19.45 12.10
C GLN A 65 -11.99 -17.99 12.27
N VAL A 66 -10.68 -17.73 12.34
CA VAL A 66 -10.11 -16.38 12.36
C VAL A 66 -9.41 -16.13 11.03
N LYS A 67 -9.72 -15.01 10.39
CA LYS A 67 -9.05 -14.58 9.14
C LYS A 67 -8.53 -13.16 9.29
N ASP A 68 -7.32 -12.92 8.81
CA ASP A 68 -6.67 -11.59 8.82
C ASP A 68 -6.92 -10.85 7.50
N TYR A 69 -7.42 -9.62 7.62
CA TYR A 69 -7.72 -8.77 6.48
C TYR A 69 -7.02 -7.43 6.55
N LEU A 70 -6.65 -6.88 5.41
CA LEU A 70 -6.30 -5.46 5.30
C LEU A 70 -7.56 -4.61 5.52
N VAL A 71 -7.46 -3.60 6.39
CA VAL A 71 -8.57 -2.66 6.66
C VAL A 71 -9.02 -1.97 5.37
N ALA A 72 -8.06 -1.48 4.55
CA ALA A 72 -8.36 -0.88 3.26
C ALA A 72 -9.24 -1.78 2.37
N ARG A 73 -8.91 -3.09 2.30
CA ARG A 73 -9.69 -4.03 1.49
C ARG A 73 -11.10 -4.23 2.02
N LEU A 74 -11.28 -4.31 3.34
CA LEU A 74 -12.63 -4.41 3.94
C LEU A 74 -13.46 -3.17 3.67
N VAL A 75 -12.87 -1.98 3.82
CA VAL A 75 -13.55 -0.70 3.54
C VAL A 75 -13.93 -0.60 2.06
N ALA A 76 -13.00 -0.91 1.16
CA ALA A 76 -13.27 -0.88 -0.28
C ALA A 76 -14.37 -1.89 -0.68
N LEU A 77 -14.33 -3.12 -0.18
CA LEU A 77 -15.39 -4.12 -0.41
C LEU A 77 -16.75 -3.64 0.08
N THR A 78 -16.80 -2.96 1.23
CA THR A 78 -18.05 -2.52 1.86
C THR A 78 -18.68 -1.32 1.15
N PHE A 79 -17.88 -0.39 0.61
CA PHE A 79 -18.36 0.89 0.10
C PHE A 79 -18.25 1.04 -1.42
N ILE A 80 -17.25 0.42 -2.05
CA ILE A 80 -17.05 0.45 -3.51
C ILE A 80 -17.65 -0.82 -4.16
N GLY A 81 -17.62 -1.95 -3.43
CA GLY A 81 -18.07 -3.25 -3.93
C GLY A 81 -16.89 -4.16 -4.33
N ASN A 82 -17.23 -5.28 -5.00
CA ASN A 82 -16.23 -6.27 -5.40
C ASN A 82 -15.32 -5.71 -6.50
N PRO A 83 -14.00 -5.96 -6.40
CA PRO A 83 -13.08 -5.59 -7.45
C PRO A 83 -13.28 -6.47 -8.69
N PRO A 84 -12.97 -5.97 -9.91
CA PRO A 84 -12.71 -6.81 -11.05
C PRO A 84 -11.57 -7.80 -10.76
N GLU A 85 -11.49 -8.88 -11.54
CA GLU A 85 -10.43 -9.87 -11.41
C GLU A 85 -9.05 -9.21 -11.60
N GLY A 86 -8.08 -9.56 -10.75
CA GLY A 86 -6.73 -9.01 -10.79
C GLY A 86 -6.56 -7.61 -10.19
N TYR A 87 -7.65 -6.97 -9.72
CA TYR A 87 -7.58 -5.64 -9.11
C TYR A 87 -7.17 -5.70 -7.63
N THR A 88 -6.43 -4.69 -7.20
CA THR A 88 -5.99 -4.51 -5.81
C THR A 88 -6.47 -3.16 -5.27
N VAL A 89 -6.62 -3.07 -3.95
CA VAL A 89 -6.92 -1.78 -3.31
C VAL A 89 -5.69 -0.87 -3.37
N ASN A 90 -5.88 0.35 -3.86
CA ASN A 90 -4.89 1.41 -3.90
C ASN A 90 -5.26 2.55 -2.94
N HIS A 91 -4.25 3.19 -2.37
CA HIS A 91 -4.37 4.43 -1.60
C HIS A 91 -3.94 5.60 -2.47
N LYS A 92 -4.86 6.49 -2.83
CA LYS A 92 -4.61 7.62 -3.75
C LYS A 92 -3.48 8.52 -3.29
N ASP A 93 -3.36 8.74 -1.97
CA ASP A 93 -2.32 9.54 -1.34
C ASP A 93 -1.01 8.75 -1.06
N GLY A 94 -0.97 7.45 -1.38
CA GLY A 94 0.14 6.55 -1.10
C GLY A 94 0.31 6.17 0.38
N ASN A 95 -0.47 6.73 1.28
CA ASN A 95 -0.41 6.42 2.70
C ASN A 95 -1.26 5.20 3.03
N ARG A 96 -0.63 4.05 3.21
CA ARG A 96 -1.29 2.76 3.52
C ARG A 96 -2.02 2.71 4.86
N PHE A 97 -1.96 3.77 5.66
CA PHE A 97 -2.67 3.90 6.93
C PHE A 97 -3.91 4.80 6.83
N ASN A 98 -4.06 5.56 5.75
CA ASN A 98 -5.24 6.37 5.47
C ASN A 98 -6.30 5.52 4.73
N ASN A 99 -7.11 4.80 5.50
CA ASN A 99 -8.13 3.89 4.95
C ASN A 99 -9.51 4.56 4.76
N SER A 100 -9.58 5.91 4.75
CA SER A 100 -10.79 6.64 4.40
C SER A 100 -11.28 6.22 3.00
N ILE A 101 -12.59 6.05 2.83
CA ILE A 101 -13.17 5.62 1.55
C ILE A 101 -12.84 6.57 0.40
N GLU A 102 -12.72 7.87 0.68
CA GLU A 102 -12.36 8.90 -0.29
C GLU A 102 -10.96 8.70 -0.88
N ASN A 103 -10.07 8.06 -0.08
CA ASN A 103 -8.68 7.77 -0.43
C ASN A 103 -8.48 6.40 -1.08
N LEU A 104 -9.53 5.55 -1.14
CA LEU A 104 -9.41 4.19 -1.65
C LEU A 104 -10.02 4.05 -3.04
N GLU A 105 -9.41 3.18 -3.84
CA GLU A 105 -9.90 2.78 -5.15
C GLU A 105 -9.43 1.37 -5.50
N TRP A 106 -10.10 0.73 -6.47
CA TRP A 106 -9.61 -0.50 -7.07
C TRP A 106 -8.79 -0.17 -8.31
N LEU A 107 -7.56 -0.64 -8.36
CA LEU A 107 -6.69 -0.50 -9.54
C LEU A 107 -6.19 -1.87 -10.02
N SER A 108 -5.96 -1.98 -11.33
CA SER A 108 -5.17 -3.09 -11.88
C SER A 108 -3.74 -3.05 -11.32
N LEU A 109 -3.04 -4.17 -11.38
CA LEU A 109 -1.62 -4.20 -10.97
C LEU A 109 -0.78 -3.20 -11.79
N GLU A 110 -1.05 -3.11 -13.08
CA GLU A 110 -0.35 -2.20 -13.98
C GLU A 110 -0.56 -0.73 -13.61
N ASP A 111 -1.83 -0.32 -13.39
CA ASP A 111 -2.15 1.06 -13.03
C ASP A 111 -1.65 1.42 -11.64
N ASN A 112 -1.65 0.45 -10.70
CA ASN A 112 -1.07 0.66 -9.38
C ASN A 112 0.45 0.89 -9.45
N ILE A 113 1.16 0.17 -10.33
CA ILE A 113 2.59 0.42 -10.60
C ILE A 113 2.79 1.81 -11.24
N LYS A 114 1.96 2.17 -12.23
CA LYS A 114 1.99 3.52 -12.84
C LYS A 114 1.72 4.62 -11.82
N HIS A 115 0.70 4.44 -10.97
CA HIS A 115 0.39 5.37 -9.89
C HIS A 115 1.58 5.56 -8.94
N ALA A 116 2.18 4.45 -8.46
CA ALA A 116 3.36 4.51 -7.59
C ALA A 116 4.56 5.18 -8.28
N PHE A 117 4.66 5.04 -9.62
CA PHE A 117 5.69 5.70 -10.41
C PHE A 117 5.47 7.21 -10.50
N VAL A 118 4.26 7.66 -10.86
CA VAL A 118 3.92 9.08 -11.03
C VAL A 118 3.98 9.85 -9.71
N THR A 119 3.54 9.21 -8.62
CA THR A 119 3.50 9.80 -7.27
C THR A 119 4.82 9.72 -6.51
N GLY A 120 5.88 9.15 -7.11
CA GLY A 120 7.20 9.05 -6.47
C GLY A 120 7.25 8.07 -5.29
N LEU A 121 6.24 7.20 -5.14
CA LEU A 121 6.15 6.22 -4.04
C LEU A 121 7.05 4.99 -4.24
N MET A 122 7.70 4.88 -5.39
CA MET A 122 8.66 3.79 -5.62
C MET A 122 9.98 4.08 -4.93
N PRO A 123 10.43 3.27 -3.94
CA PRO A 123 11.70 3.48 -3.24
C PRO A 123 12.94 3.47 -4.14
N THR A 124 12.79 2.91 -5.34
CA THR A 124 13.86 2.80 -6.36
C THR A 124 13.96 4.02 -7.27
N GLN A 125 13.00 4.95 -7.22
CA GLN A 125 12.98 6.18 -8.00
C GLN A 125 13.71 7.30 -7.26
N LYS A 126 15.01 7.18 -7.14
CA LYS A 126 15.84 8.32 -6.77
C LYS A 126 16.14 9.10 -8.04
N GLN A 127 15.53 10.28 -8.16
CA GLN A 127 15.95 11.25 -9.18
C GLN A 127 17.43 11.54 -9.01
N ILE A 128 18.11 11.72 -10.10
CA ILE A 128 19.53 12.06 -10.12
C ILE A 128 19.82 13.03 -11.27
N ALA A 129 20.56 14.06 -10.93
CA ALA A 129 21.15 14.94 -11.93
C ALA A 129 22.64 14.68 -11.99
N VAL A 130 23.18 14.62 -13.20
CA VAL A 130 24.62 14.42 -13.42
C VAL A 130 25.14 15.41 -14.47
N VAL A 131 26.41 15.71 -14.40
CA VAL A 131 27.12 16.51 -15.41
C VAL A 131 28.18 15.65 -16.08
N ASN A 132 28.28 15.75 -17.39
CA ASN A 132 29.37 15.21 -18.18
C ASN A 132 29.79 16.25 -19.20
N ASN A 133 31.07 16.59 -19.25
CA ASN A 133 31.65 17.63 -20.13
C ASN A 133 30.87 18.97 -20.11
N GLY A 134 30.44 19.41 -18.90
CA GLY A 134 29.69 20.65 -18.70
C GLY A 134 28.21 20.59 -19.09
N VAL A 135 27.72 19.48 -19.62
CA VAL A 135 26.32 19.26 -19.97
C VAL A 135 25.58 18.56 -18.81
N ARG A 136 24.47 19.15 -18.39
CA ARG A 136 23.60 18.58 -17.36
C ARG A 136 22.60 17.60 -17.96
N TYR A 137 22.41 16.49 -17.27
CA TYR A 137 21.43 15.45 -17.58
C TYR A 137 20.60 15.15 -16.33
N ASP A 138 19.27 15.19 -16.44
CA ASP A 138 18.34 14.88 -15.36
C ASP A 138 17.63 13.56 -15.65
N PHE A 139 17.65 12.64 -14.69
CA PHE A 139 17.02 11.32 -14.80
C PHE A 139 16.03 11.10 -13.66
N ARG A 140 14.91 10.45 -13.97
CA ARG A 140 13.87 10.11 -13.00
C ARG A 140 14.27 8.98 -12.07
N SER A 141 15.29 8.22 -12.44
CA SER A 141 15.77 7.10 -11.61
C SER A 141 17.22 6.72 -11.96
N TYR A 142 17.90 6.08 -11.02
CA TYR A 142 19.22 5.48 -11.28
C TYR A 142 19.20 4.46 -12.43
N ALA A 143 18.08 3.70 -12.57
CA ALA A 143 17.94 2.75 -13.66
C ALA A 143 17.82 3.41 -15.05
N GLU A 144 17.27 4.62 -15.12
CA GLU A 144 17.23 5.40 -16.35
C GLU A 144 18.64 5.89 -16.71
N LEU A 145 19.37 6.41 -15.75
CA LEU A 145 20.80 6.75 -15.95
C LEU A 145 21.61 5.52 -16.37
N ASP A 146 21.44 4.38 -15.70
CA ASP A 146 22.16 3.14 -16.05
C ASP A 146 21.94 2.75 -17.53
N ARG A 147 20.71 2.87 -18.02
CA ARG A 147 20.39 2.62 -19.44
C ARG A 147 21.03 3.63 -20.37
N PHE A 148 20.97 4.92 -20.00
CA PHE A 148 21.58 6.00 -20.79
C PHE A 148 23.09 5.78 -20.95
N ILE A 149 23.80 5.48 -19.86
CA ILE A 149 25.26 5.20 -19.88
C ILE A 149 25.60 3.75 -20.33
N LYS A 150 24.60 3.01 -20.81
CA LYS A 150 24.72 1.60 -21.31
C LYS A 150 25.29 0.63 -20.26
N ARG A 151 24.97 0.82 -18.99
CA ARG A 151 25.32 -0.10 -17.89
C ARG A 151 24.13 -0.96 -17.48
N ARG A 152 24.40 -2.06 -16.80
CA ARG A 152 23.34 -2.91 -16.21
C ARG A 152 22.60 -2.13 -15.12
N VAL A 153 21.29 -2.36 -14.99
CA VAL A 153 20.48 -1.80 -13.90
C VAL A 153 21.06 -2.13 -12.54
N GLY A 154 21.18 -1.11 -11.67
CA GLY A 154 21.81 -1.21 -10.36
C GLY A 154 23.28 -0.78 -10.32
N TYR A 155 23.90 -0.46 -11.46
CA TYR A 155 25.28 0.02 -11.51
C TYR A 155 25.45 1.34 -10.76
N THR A 156 24.63 2.36 -11.09
CA THR A 156 24.69 3.69 -10.44
C THR A 156 24.47 3.59 -8.92
N SER A 157 23.46 2.84 -8.48
CA SER A 157 23.20 2.61 -7.04
C SER A 157 24.41 1.96 -6.35
N GLY A 158 25.03 0.99 -7.00
CA GLY A 158 26.22 0.32 -6.50
C GLY A 158 27.45 1.20 -6.47
N ALA A 159 27.64 2.08 -7.48
CA ALA A 159 28.74 3.04 -7.54
C ALA A 159 28.63 4.07 -6.41
N ILE A 160 27.44 4.67 -6.24
CA ILE A 160 27.18 5.65 -5.16
C ILE A 160 27.45 5.03 -3.78
N LYS A 161 26.90 3.83 -3.52
CA LYS A 161 27.08 3.13 -2.24
C LYS A 161 28.56 2.85 -1.91
N LYS A 162 29.38 2.67 -2.94
CA LYS A 162 30.81 2.37 -2.80
C LYS A 162 31.71 3.60 -2.96
N GLY A 163 31.16 4.80 -3.11
CA GLY A 163 31.93 6.04 -3.34
C GLY A 163 32.73 6.01 -4.66
N ARG A 164 32.26 5.27 -5.68
CA ARG A 164 32.93 5.15 -6.98
C ARG A 164 32.33 6.13 -7.98
N PRO A 165 33.14 6.66 -8.92
CA PRO A 165 32.62 7.51 -9.99
C PRO A 165 31.67 6.73 -10.89
N ILE A 166 30.62 7.42 -11.37
CA ILE A 166 29.69 6.86 -12.36
C ILE A 166 30.36 7.00 -13.72
N LYS A 167 30.51 5.88 -14.44
CA LYS A 167 31.16 5.83 -15.77
C LYS A 167 30.30 5.08 -16.75
N ASP A 168 30.22 5.58 -17.98
CA ASP A 168 29.64 4.82 -19.09
C ASP A 168 30.56 3.65 -19.52
N ILE A 169 30.15 2.93 -20.57
CA ILE A 169 30.93 1.80 -21.11
C ILE A 169 32.22 2.26 -21.80
N GLN A 170 32.34 3.55 -22.17
CA GLN A 170 33.51 4.14 -22.83
C GLN A 170 34.47 4.76 -21.80
N GLY A 171 34.07 4.82 -20.52
CA GLY A 171 34.88 5.38 -19.44
C GLY A 171 34.61 6.85 -19.13
N ASN A 172 33.69 7.53 -19.84
CA ASN A 172 33.32 8.91 -19.54
C ASN A 172 32.69 9.00 -18.13
N ILE A 173 33.11 10.02 -17.37
CA ILE A 173 32.69 10.23 -15.99
C ILE A 173 31.46 11.13 -15.96
N TYR A 174 30.46 10.75 -15.15
CA TYR A 174 29.26 11.50 -14.85
C TYR A 174 29.28 11.89 -13.37
N GLU A 175 29.39 13.19 -13.10
CA GLU A 175 29.43 13.74 -11.74
C GLU A 175 28.02 14.06 -11.24
N ILE A 176 27.70 13.67 -10.02
CA ILE A 176 26.42 13.93 -9.37
C ILE A 176 26.39 15.39 -8.91
N ILE A 177 25.27 16.09 -9.17
CA ILE A 177 25.04 17.48 -8.77
C ILE A 177 23.75 17.63 -7.98
#